data_6fe9b0aadba10fce9d9469eeb2bb1fd3
#
_entry.id   6fe9b0aadba10fce9d9469eeb2bb1fd3
#
_cell.length_a   1.000
_cell.length_b   1.000
_cell.length_c   1.000
_cell.angle_alpha   90.00
_cell.angle_beta   90.00
_cell.angle_gamma   90.00
#
_symmetry.space_group_name_H-M   'P 1'
#
loop_
_entity.id
_entity.type
_entity.pdbx_description
1 polymer ?
#
loop_
_entity_poly.entity_id
_entity_poly.type
_entity_poly.pdbx_seq_one_letter_code
_entity_poly.pdbx_strand_id
1 'polypeptide(L)'
;MTTVLPQDLLPGLDTETRKVFTLRPNRLLLAGPIAVALVATLITALMSGRYDPTGQPVTGAATIGLYLGLVAVFVVAALLGVGATGGEYKRKTMALTALFAPDRERLVIAKYVAVAGISLVVAVVAEVVAMLVLVAAGRGKFEFGWPLLEVLGAGLLVAMCWAVLGAGIGLLLRTTGAAVWLVLGWAFVLEPLIWLVAKGFGAGGLTSVLPVSATVAGVSAGSFDEAEVFAPTPAALVVLLLWTIAVGAAGWWDLRNRDL
;
A
#
# COMPACT_ATOMS: atom_id res chain seq x y z
N MET A 1 24.42 -22.06 -4.83
CA MET A 1 23.12 -21.37 -4.70
C MET A 1 23.09 -20.27 -5.76
N THR A 2 22.40 -20.51 -6.86
CA THR A 2 22.22 -19.54 -7.94
C THR A 2 21.32 -18.42 -7.43
N THR A 3 21.86 -17.21 -7.33
CA THR A 3 21.08 -16.02 -7.00
C THR A 3 20.00 -15.85 -8.05
N VAL A 4 18.75 -15.88 -7.64
CA VAL A 4 17.56 -15.78 -8.50
C VAL A 4 17.45 -14.40 -9.18
N LEU A 5 18.23 -13.41 -8.71
CA LEU A 5 18.28 -12.06 -9.27
C LEU A 5 19.53 -11.92 -10.17
N PRO A 6 19.40 -11.27 -11.33
CA PRO A 6 20.55 -10.90 -12.15
C PRO A 6 21.55 -10.11 -11.30
N GLN A 7 22.82 -10.49 -11.33
CA GLN A 7 23.88 -9.86 -10.52
C GLN A 7 23.96 -8.33 -10.72
N ASP A 8 23.53 -7.85 -11.86
CA ASP A 8 23.51 -6.42 -12.23
C ASP A 8 22.40 -5.61 -11.57
N LEU A 9 21.35 -6.24 -10.98
CA LEU A 9 20.28 -5.54 -10.26
C LEU A 9 20.64 -5.26 -8.80
N LEU A 10 21.53 -6.03 -8.20
CA LEU A 10 21.91 -5.91 -6.79
C LEU A 10 22.47 -4.53 -6.41
N PRO A 11 23.39 -3.92 -7.20
CA PRO A 11 23.89 -2.57 -6.89
C PRO A 11 22.81 -1.50 -6.94
N GLY A 12 21.85 -1.62 -7.87
CA GLY A 12 20.71 -0.71 -7.98
C GLY A 12 19.79 -0.80 -6.76
N LEU A 13 19.46 -2.02 -6.31
CA LEU A 13 18.64 -2.26 -5.12
C LEU A 13 19.31 -1.74 -3.84
N ASP A 14 20.63 -1.99 -3.66
CA ASP A 14 21.38 -1.49 -2.50
C ASP A 14 21.36 0.06 -2.47
N THR A 15 21.55 0.68 -3.62
CA THR A 15 21.52 2.15 -3.73
C THR A 15 20.14 2.71 -3.37
N GLU A 16 19.04 2.14 -3.88
CA GLU A 16 17.69 2.60 -3.62
C GLU A 16 17.29 2.37 -2.14
N THR A 17 17.63 1.23 -1.57
CA THR A 17 17.37 0.97 -0.15
C THR A 17 18.14 1.92 0.76
N ARG A 18 19.41 2.18 0.49
CA ARG A 18 20.22 3.16 1.26
C ARG A 18 19.63 4.56 1.20
N LYS A 19 19.14 5.02 0.04
CA LYS A 19 18.48 6.34 -0.09
C LYS A 19 17.28 6.47 0.86
N VAL A 20 16.48 5.42 1.00
CA VAL A 20 15.31 5.45 1.88
C VAL A 20 15.74 5.53 3.36
N PHE A 21 16.71 4.72 3.78
CA PHE A 21 17.10 4.64 5.19
C PHE A 21 18.05 5.77 5.65
N THR A 22 18.74 6.46 4.75
CA THR A 22 19.65 7.56 5.13
C THR A 22 18.93 8.89 5.38
N LEU A 23 17.80 9.14 4.72
CA LEU A 23 17.05 10.38 4.86
C LEU A 23 16.19 10.37 6.13
N ARG A 24 16.40 11.34 7.04
CA ARG A 24 15.61 11.50 8.27
C ARG A 24 14.09 11.54 8.04
N PRO A 25 13.56 12.29 7.04
CA PRO A 25 12.12 12.31 6.77
C PRO A 25 11.56 10.93 6.46
N ASN A 26 12.30 10.12 5.70
CA ASN A 26 11.86 8.79 5.33
C ASN A 26 11.79 7.85 6.54
N ARG A 27 12.74 7.93 7.46
CA ARG A 27 12.70 7.12 8.70
C ARG A 27 11.47 7.43 9.54
N LEU A 28 11.10 8.70 9.67
CA LEU A 28 9.87 9.11 10.36
C LEU A 28 8.63 8.62 9.63
N LEU A 29 8.65 8.70 8.29
CA LEU A 29 7.56 8.17 7.45
C LEU A 29 7.38 6.66 7.64
N LEU A 30 8.46 5.88 7.71
CA LEU A 30 8.42 4.44 7.96
C LEU A 30 7.94 4.08 9.37
N ALA A 31 8.29 4.87 10.37
CA ALA A 31 7.88 4.64 11.76
C ALA A 31 6.39 4.98 12.00
N GLY A 32 5.82 5.90 11.22
CA GLY A 32 4.44 6.36 11.37
C GLY A 32 3.40 5.24 11.38
N PRO A 33 3.34 4.38 10.36
CA PRO A 33 2.38 3.27 10.31
C PRO A 33 2.49 2.30 11.48
N ILE A 34 3.72 2.01 11.91
CA ILE A 34 3.99 1.12 13.05
C ILE A 34 3.44 1.75 14.34
N ALA A 35 3.64 3.05 14.53
CA ALA A 35 3.09 3.77 15.67
C ALA A 35 1.56 3.83 15.62
N VAL A 36 0.96 4.05 14.45
CA VAL A 36 -0.50 4.01 14.25
C VAL A 36 -1.03 2.62 14.56
N ALA A 37 -0.42 1.57 14.03
CA ALA A 37 -0.80 0.18 14.30
C ALA A 37 -0.75 -0.14 15.80
N LEU A 38 0.32 0.25 16.49
CA LEU A 38 0.46 0.08 17.93
C LEU A 38 -0.66 0.80 18.71
N VAL A 39 -0.77 2.11 18.50
CA VAL A 39 -1.66 2.97 19.30
C VAL A 39 -3.12 2.66 18.99
N ALA A 40 -3.50 2.58 17.72
CA ALA A 40 -4.87 2.30 17.33
C ALA A 40 -5.33 0.92 17.80
N THR A 41 -4.49 -0.11 17.63
CA THR A 41 -4.82 -1.47 18.10
C THR A 41 -4.91 -1.53 19.63
N LEU A 42 -4.04 -0.82 20.34
CA LEU A 42 -4.11 -0.77 21.81
C LEU A 42 -5.42 -0.11 22.27
N ILE A 43 -5.79 1.02 21.67
CA ILE A 43 -7.02 1.73 22.00
C ILE A 43 -8.23 0.82 21.74
N THR A 44 -8.33 0.23 20.54
CA THR A 44 -9.47 -0.64 20.17
C THR A 44 -9.51 -1.91 21.01
N ALA A 45 -8.38 -2.53 21.32
CA ALA A 45 -8.31 -3.70 22.18
C ALA A 45 -8.77 -3.41 23.62
N LEU A 46 -8.48 -2.21 24.15
CA LEU A 46 -8.92 -1.81 25.48
C LEU A 46 -10.40 -1.41 25.53
N MET A 47 -10.91 -0.73 24.48
CA MET A 47 -12.26 -0.17 24.42
C MET A 47 -13.31 -1.17 23.94
N SER A 48 -12.94 -2.17 23.11
CA SER A 48 -13.89 -3.16 22.59
C SER A 48 -14.40 -4.11 23.67
N GLY A 49 -15.67 -4.56 23.50
CA GLY A 49 -16.28 -5.62 24.28
C GLY A 49 -15.75 -7.02 23.95
N ARG A 50 -16.41 -8.07 24.47
CA ARG A 50 -16.10 -9.45 24.06
C ARG A 50 -16.42 -9.66 22.58
N TYR A 51 -15.66 -10.53 21.95
CA TYR A 51 -15.91 -10.91 20.56
C TYR A 51 -17.31 -11.51 20.40
N ASP A 52 -18.05 -10.99 19.45
CA ASP A 52 -19.34 -11.49 19.00
C ASP A 52 -19.21 -11.86 17.51
N PRO A 53 -19.38 -13.15 17.14
CA PRO A 53 -19.25 -13.59 15.75
C PRO A 53 -20.31 -13.00 14.81
N THR A 54 -21.40 -12.44 15.34
CA THR A 54 -22.40 -11.74 14.54
C THR A 54 -22.07 -10.26 14.33
N GLY A 55 -21.06 -9.74 15.05
CA GLY A 55 -20.61 -8.36 14.96
C GLY A 55 -19.69 -8.09 13.79
N GLN A 56 -19.56 -6.83 13.42
CA GLN A 56 -18.61 -6.37 12.40
C GLN A 56 -17.44 -5.66 13.06
N PRO A 57 -16.18 -5.85 12.61
CA PRO A 57 -15.74 -6.76 11.53
C PRO A 57 -15.77 -8.25 11.96
N VAL A 58 -15.82 -9.16 10.99
CA VAL A 58 -15.83 -10.63 11.21
C VAL A 58 -14.66 -11.08 12.09
N THR A 59 -13.55 -10.37 12.09
CA THR A 59 -12.38 -10.62 12.94
C THR A 59 -12.51 -10.09 14.36
N GLY A 60 -13.60 -9.35 14.68
CA GLY A 60 -13.87 -8.77 15.99
C GLY A 60 -13.48 -7.29 16.13
N ALA A 61 -14.22 -6.57 16.98
CA ALA A 61 -14.05 -5.11 17.14
C ALA A 61 -12.64 -4.69 17.60
N ALA A 62 -11.90 -5.54 18.30
CA ALA A 62 -10.54 -5.27 18.72
C ALA A 62 -9.58 -5.11 17.51
N THR A 63 -9.89 -5.72 16.36
CA THR A 63 -9.06 -5.65 15.15
C THR A 63 -9.23 -4.35 14.34
N ILE A 64 -10.18 -3.48 14.68
CA ILE A 64 -10.37 -2.18 14.01
C ILE A 64 -9.05 -1.38 13.99
N GLY A 65 -8.27 -1.44 15.08
CA GLY A 65 -6.96 -0.79 15.15
C GLY A 65 -5.93 -1.38 14.17
N LEU A 66 -5.97 -2.68 13.90
CA LEU A 66 -5.16 -3.32 12.87
C LEU A 66 -5.52 -2.74 11.48
N TYR A 67 -6.83 -2.62 11.15
CA TYR A 67 -7.25 -2.03 9.88
C TYR A 67 -6.78 -0.57 9.73
N LEU A 68 -6.85 0.23 10.79
CA LEU A 68 -6.33 1.60 10.79
C LEU A 68 -4.81 1.62 10.56
N GLY A 69 -4.09 0.69 11.17
CA GLY A 69 -2.66 0.48 10.94
C GLY A 69 -2.36 0.15 9.48
N LEU A 70 -3.13 -0.76 8.86
CA LEU A 70 -3.00 -1.11 7.46
C LEU A 70 -3.27 0.08 6.53
N VAL A 71 -4.30 0.89 6.79
CA VAL A 71 -4.55 2.12 6.02
C VAL A 71 -3.33 3.05 6.07
N ALA A 72 -2.73 3.24 7.25
CA ALA A 72 -1.52 4.04 7.40
C ALA A 72 -0.33 3.43 6.61
N VAL A 73 -0.20 2.10 6.60
CA VAL A 73 0.81 1.39 5.79
C VAL A 73 0.60 1.67 4.29
N PHE A 74 -0.62 1.56 3.77
CA PHE A 74 -0.91 1.77 2.34
C PHE A 74 -0.63 3.19 1.90
N VAL A 75 -1.02 4.17 2.71
CA VAL A 75 -0.72 5.59 2.46
C VAL A 75 0.78 5.81 2.40
N VAL A 76 1.52 5.32 3.40
CA VAL A 76 2.97 5.49 3.45
C VAL A 76 3.67 4.73 2.34
N ALA A 77 3.22 3.53 1.97
CA ALA A 77 3.74 2.78 0.83
C ALA A 77 3.63 3.58 -0.47
N ALA A 78 2.46 4.17 -0.74
CA ALA A 78 2.26 5.04 -1.90
C ALA A 78 3.17 6.27 -1.87
N LEU A 79 3.28 6.95 -0.73
CA LEU A 79 4.15 8.12 -0.56
C LEU A 79 5.64 7.77 -0.71
N LEU A 80 6.07 6.61 -0.24
CA LEU A 80 7.43 6.10 -0.49
C LEU A 80 7.69 5.89 -1.97
N GLY A 81 6.74 5.26 -2.68
CA GLY A 81 6.81 5.10 -4.13
C GLY A 81 6.94 6.43 -4.87
N VAL A 82 6.05 7.39 -4.57
CA VAL A 82 6.11 8.76 -5.12
C VAL A 82 7.45 9.43 -4.81
N GLY A 83 7.95 9.29 -3.59
CA GLY A 83 9.21 9.87 -3.14
C GLY A 83 10.44 9.29 -3.85
N ALA A 84 10.43 7.99 -4.11
CA ALA A 84 11.53 7.27 -4.77
C ALA A 84 11.69 7.65 -6.24
N THR A 85 10.65 8.10 -6.89
CA THR A 85 10.64 8.47 -8.31
C THR A 85 10.47 9.98 -8.52
N GLY A 86 9.35 10.57 -8.14
CA GLY A 86 9.07 12.00 -8.26
C GLY A 86 10.06 12.87 -7.47
N GLY A 87 10.62 12.35 -6.36
CA GLY A 87 11.64 13.03 -5.57
C GLY A 87 12.95 13.25 -6.30
N GLU A 88 13.32 12.36 -7.21
CA GLU A 88 14.55 12.52 -8.02
C GLU A 88 14.41 13.60 -9.08
N TYR A 89 13.24 13.74 -9.69
CA TYR A 89 12.97 14.85 -10.59
C TYR A 89 13.05 16.20 -9.87
N LYS A 90 12.46 16.31 -8.67
CA LYS A 90 12.54 17.51 -7.85
C LYS A 90 13.98 17.91 -7.50
N ARG A 91 14.83 16.92 -7.23
CA ARG A 91 16.25 17.14 -6.90
C ARG A 91 17.16 17.21 -8.12
N LYS A 92 16.63 17.08 -9.34
CA LYS A 92 17.39 17.02 -10.60
C LYS A 92 18.45 15.92 -10.62
N THR A 93 18.24 14.85 -9.87
CA THR A 93 19.18 13.72 -9.78
C THR A 93 18.81 12.60 -10.76
N MET A 94 17.63 12.63 -11.37
CA MET A 94 17.16 11.59 -12.29
C MET A 94 18.09 11.42 -13.50
N ALA A 95 18.52 12.53 -14.12
CA ALA A 95 19.44 12.51 -15.24
C ALA A 95 20.82 11.91 -14.85
N LEU A 96 21.34 12.26 -13.66
CA LEU A 96 22.59 11.70 -13.15
C LEU A 96 22.45 10.20 -12.90
N THR A 97 21.34 9.77 -12.27
CA THR A 97 21.08 8.35 -12.01
C THR A 97 21.00 7.56 -13.33
N ALA A 98 20.36 8.14 -14.36
CA ALA A 98 20.24 7.51 -15.68
C ALA A 98 21.58 7.46 -16.44
N LEU A 99 22.51 8.41 -16.22
CA LEU A 99 23.85 8.38 -16.80
C LEU A 99 24.72 7.24 -16.25
N PHE A 100 24.54 6.90 -14.97
CA PHE A 100 25.25 5.81 -14.32
C PHE A 100 24.56 4.44 -14.48
N ALA A 101 23.29 4.41 -14.90
CA ALA A 101 22.56 3.19 -15.17
C ALA A 101 22.52 2.95 -16.68
N PRO A 102 23.28 1.97 -17.21
CA PRO A 102 23.36 1.71 -18.65
C PRO A 102 22.01 1.28 -19.26
N ASP A 103 21.06 0.87 -18.42
CA ASP A 103 19.75 0.38 -18.83
C ASP A 103 18.65 1.03 -17.99
N ARG A 104 17.82 1.87 -18.65
CA ARG A 104 16.69 2.55 -18.00
C ARG A 104 15.64 1.57 -17.46
N GLU A 105 15.50 0.41 -18.09
CA GLU A 105 14.53 -0.62 -17.67
C GLU A 105 14.94 -1.20 -16.31
N ARG A 106 16.23 -1.53 -16.15
CA ARG A 106 16.77 -2.04 -14.89
C ARG A 106 16.64 -1.02 -13.76
N LEU A 107 16.82 0.26 -14.06
CA LEU A 107 16.63 1.33 -13.08
C LEU A 107 15.20 1.35 -12.53
N VAL A 108 14.19 1.28 -13.41
CA VAL A 108 12.76 1.27 -12.99
C VAL A 108 12.44 0.02 -12.20
N ILE A 109 12.87 -1.15 -12.67
CA ILE A 109 12.65 -2.42 -11.96
C ILE A 109 13.28 -2.37 -10.56
N ALA A 110 14.54 -1.89 -10.45
CA ALA A 110 15.20 -1.76 -9.16
C ALA A 110 14.42 -0.85 -8.20
N LYS A 111 13.88 0.28 -8.70
CA LYS A 111 13.04 1.19 -7.90
C LYS A 111 11.74 0.51 -7.43
N TYR A 112 11.02 -0.15 -8.33
CA TYR A 112 9.76 -0.82 -7.98
C TYR A 112 9.99 -1.94 -6.97
N VAL A 113 11.01 -2.78 -7.18
CA VAL A 113 11.35 -3.86 -6.25
C VAL A 113 11.79 -3.31 -4.90
N ALA A 114 12.60 -2.24 -4.88
CA ALA A 114 13.05 -1.63 -3.63
C ALA A 114 11.87 -1.07 -2.80
N VAL A 115 10.98 -0.26 -3.43
CA VAL A 115 9.85 0.32 -2.69
C VAL A 115 8.84 -0.73 -2.27
N ALA A 116 8.57 -1.73 -3.10
CA ALA A 116 7.70 -2.84 -2.75
C ALA A 116 8.27 -3.66 -1.58
N GLY A 117 9.57 -3.99 -1.62
CA GLY A 117 10.24 -4.73 -0.56
C GLY A 117 10.28 -3.96 0.77
N ILE A 118 10.57 -2.65 0.74
CA ILE A 118 10.54 -1.81 1.95
C ILE A 118 9.12 -1.73 2.51
N SER A 119 8.11 -1.54 1.66
CA SER A 119 6.71 -1.47 2.09
C SER A 119 6.22 -2.80 2.65
N LEU A 120 6.66 -3.93 2.09
CA LEU A 120 6.41 -5.26 2.64
C LEU A 120 6.98 -5.38 4.06
N VAL A 121 8.23 -4.98 4.28
CA VAL A 121 8.85 -5.02 5.62
C VAL A 121 8.08 -4.15 6.60
N VAL A 122 7.69 -2.93 6.22
CA VAL A 122 6.90 -2.03 7.07
C VAL A 122 5.54 -2.64 7.40
N ALA A 123 4.87 -3.26 6.43
CA ALA A 123 3.58 -3.94 6.63
C ALA A 123 3.74 -5.11 7.61
N VAL A 124 4.71 -5.99 7.39
CA VAL A 124 5.00 -7.12 8.31
C VAL A 124 5.24 -6.61 9.73
N VAL A 125 6.07 -5.58 9.92
CA VAL A 125 6.36 -5.05 11.26
C VAL A 125 5.10 -4.44 11.90
N ALA A 126 4.29 -3.68 11.14
CA ALA A 126 3.05 -3.10 11.64
C ALA A 126 2.04 -4.18 12.04
N GLU A 127 1.87 -5.22 11.21
CA GLU A 127 0.98 -6.36 11.51
C GLU A 127 1.46 -7.15 12.72
N VAL A 128 2.76 -7.45 12.83
CA VAL A 128 3.32 -8.15 13.99
C VAL A 128 3.09 -7.33 15.27
N VAL A 129 3.31 -6.02 15.24
CA VAL A 129 3.07 -5.14 16.38
C VAL A 129 1.57 -5.15 16.75
N ALA A 130 0.66 -5.01 15.78
CA ALA A 130 -0.78 -5.07 16.02
C ALA A 130 -1.18 -6.44 16.61
N MET A 131 -0.67 -7.55 16.06
CA MET A 131 -0.95 -8.89 16.57
C MET A 131 -0.45 -9.11 18.01
N LEU A 132 0.73 -8.62 18.34
CA LEU A 132 1.25 -8.67 19.71
C LEU A 132 0.33 -7.92 20.68
N VAL A 133 -0.18 -6.75 20.30
CA VAL A 133 -1.14 -5.98 21.10
C VAL A 133 -2.47 -6.74 21.23
N LEU A 134 -3.00 -7.33 20.15
CA LEU A 134 -4.23 -8.11 20.19
C LEU A 134 -4.10 -9.31 21.13
N VAL A 135 -3.01 -10.05 21.06
CA VAL A 135 -2.75 -11.19 21.94
C VAL A 135 -2.60 -10.75 23.41
N ALA A 136 -1.96 -9.60 23.66
CA ALA A 136 -1.73 -9.12 25.02
C ALA A 136 -2.98 -8.49 25.66
N ALA A 137 -3.68 -7.61 24.93
CA ALA A 137 -4.77 -6.78 25.45
C ALA A 137 -6.16 -7.14 24.88
N GLY A 138 -6.23 -7.80 23.72
CA GLY A 138 -7.47 -8.11 23.01
C GLY A 138 -8.01 -9.52 23.24
N ARG A 139 -7.53 -10.25 24.24
CA ARG A 139 -7.95 -11.65 24.49
C ARG A 139 -9.47 -11.78 24.67
N GLY A 140 -10.07 -12.72 23.90
CA GLY A 140 -11.53 -12.93 23.88
C GLY A 140 -12.35 -11.83 23.21
N LYS A 141 -11.69 -10.91 22.48
CA LYS A 141 -12.32 -9.78 21.76
C LYS A 141 -12.05 -9.81 20.27
N PHE A 142 -11.30 -10.79 19.78
CA PHE A 142 -11.04 -11.06 18.38
C PHE A 142 -10.95 -12.57 18.17
N GLU A 143 -11.16 -13.01 16.93
CA GLU A 143 -11.04 -14.41 16.54
C GLU A 143 -9.76 -14.62 15.73
N PHE A 144 -8.96 -15.59 16.17
CA PHE A 144 -7.81 -16.05 15.41
C PHE A 144 -8.25 -17.17 14.46
N GLY A 145 -8.65 -16.78 13.24
CA GLY A 145 -9.19 -17.70 12.24
C GLY A 145 -8.74 -17.35 10.83
N TRP A 146 -9.29 -18.06 9.87
CA TRP A 146 -8.98 -17.87 8.45
C TRP A 146 -9.20 -16.41 7.97
N PRO A 147 -10.31 -15.71 8.35
CA PRO A 147 -10.50 -14.31 7.94
C PRO A 147 -9.36 -13.39 8.38
N LEU A 148 -8.83 -13.58 9.59
CA LEU A 148 -7.70 -12.77 10.06
C LEU A 148 -6.43 -13.04 9.25
N LEU A 149 -6.16 -14.29 8.86
CA LEU A 149 -5.03 -14.62 8.00
C LEU A 149 -5.19 -14.03 6.59
N GLU A 150 -6.41 -14.00 6.06
CA GLU A 150 -6.71 -13.31 4.80
C GLU A 150 -6.42 -11.81 4.90
N VAL A 151 -6.84 -11.13 5.96
CA VAL A 151 -6.55 -9.72 6.21
C VAL A 151 -5.05 -9.46 6.21
N LEU A 152 -4.28 -10.26 6.97
CA LEU A 152 -2.83 -10.10 7.06
C LEU A 152 -2.16 -10.36 5.69
N GLY A 153 -2.50 -11.47 5.02
CA GLY A 153 -1.93 -11.77 3.71
C GLY A 153 -2.27 -10.73 2.63
N ALA A 154 -3.53 -10.29 2.61
CA ALA A 154 -3.98 -9.23 1.71
C ALA A 154 -3.28 -7.90 2.03
N GLY A 155 -3.12 -7.55 3.31
CA GLY A 155 -2.42 -6.35 3.76
C GLY A 155 -1.02 -6.24 3.21
N LEU A 156 -0.24 -7.33 3.25
CA LEU A 156 1.10 -7.38 2.68
C LEU A 156 1.11 -7.13 1.16
N LEU A 157 0.20 -7.79 0.43
CA LEU A 157 0.10 -7.63 -1.02
C LEU A 157 -0.32 -6.20 -1.39
N VAL A 158 -1.32 -5.65 -0.70
CA VAL A 158 -1.84 -4.30 -0.93
C VAL A 158 -0.76 -3.25 -0.67
N ALA A 159 0.07 -3.42 0.38
CA ALA A 159 1.19 -2.52 0.65
C ALA A 159 2.20 -2.47 -0.50
N MET A 160 2.55 -3.63 -1.06
CA MET A 160 3.43 -3.70 -2.23
C MET A 160 2.79 -3.03 -3.47
N CYS A 161 1.51 -3.27 -3.71
CA CYS A 161 0.77 -2.68 -4.82
C CYS A 161 0.76 -1.15 -4.73
N TRP A 162 0.42 -0.57 -3.58
CA TRP A 162 0.40 0.89 -3.39
C TRP A 162 1.79 1.52 -3.52
N ALA A 163 2.85 0.83 -3.11
CA ALA A 163 4.22 1.31 -3.32
C ALA A 163 4.57 1.42 -4.81
N VAL A 164 4.21 0.42 -5.61
CA VAL A 164 4.45 0.44 -7.06
C VAL A 164 3.53 1.43 -7.77
N LEU A 165 2.25 1.52 -7.38
CA LEU A 165 1.32 2.54 -7.87
C LEU A 165 1.87 3.95 -7.63
N GLY A 166 2.30 4.25 -6.41
CA GLY A 166 2.91 5.53 -6.07
C GLY A 166 4.17 5.82 -6.89
N ALA A 167 5.03 4.83 -7.09
CA ALA A 167 6.23 4.98 -7.90
C ALA A 167 5.91 5.22 -9.40
N GLY A 168 4.94 4.51 -9.96
CA GLY A 168 4.46 4.73 -11.32
C GLY A 168 3.87 6.13 -11.52
N ILE A 169 3.02 6.59 -10.60
CA ILE A 169 2.45 7.95 -10.62
C ILE A 169 3.57 9.00 -10.50
N GLY A 170 4.57 8.77 -9.65
CA GLY A 170 5.71 9.68 -9.51
C GLY A 170 6.56 9.80 -10.78
N LEU A 171 6.71 8.71 -11.55
CA LEU A 171 7.36 8.73 -12.88
C LEU A 171 6.53 9.52 -13.90
N LEU A 172 5.22 9.28 -13.95
CA LEU A 172 4.31 9.94 -14.90
C LEU A 172 4.24 11.44 -14.69
N LEU A 173 4.08 11.90 -13.44
CA LEU A 173 3.89 13.30 -13.12
C LEU A 173 5.19 14.07 -12.95
N ARG A 174 6.33 13.39 -12.74
CA ARG A 174 7.68 13.98 -12.59
C ARG A 174 7.80 15.06 -11.50
N THR A 175 6.78 15.18 -10.65
CA THR A 175 6.72 16.10 -9.53
C THR A 175 6.16 15.42 -8.30
N THR A 176 6.91 15.47 -7.20
CA THR A 176 6.46 14.86 -5.93
C THR A 176 5.15 15.47 -5.44
N GLY A 177 5.01 16.80 -5.54
CA GLY A 177 3.83 17.50 -5.03
C GLY A 177 2.54 17.08 -5.75
N ALA A 178 2.51 17.13 -7.08
CA ALA A 178 1.34 16.72 -7.86
C ALA A 178 1.03 15.22 -7.67
N ALA A 179 2.06 14.37 -7.60
CA ALA A 179 1.88 12.94 -7.40
C ALA A 179 1.27 12.62 -6.01
N VAL A 180 1.74 13.28 -4.95
CA VAL A 180 1.16 13.16 -3.60
C VAL A 180 -0.30 13.62 -3.59
N TRP A 181 -0.59 14.80 -4.17
CA TRP A 181 -1.96 15.31 -4.25
C TRP A 181 -2.87 14.40 -5.07
N LEU A 182 -2.38 13.83 -6.17
CA LEU A 182 -3.17 12.88 -6.96
C LEU A 182 -3.49 11.62 -6.15
N VAL A 183 -2.50 11.01 -5.49
CA VAL A 183 -2.70 9.79 -4.70
C VAL A 183 -3.65 10.03 -3.53
N LEU A 184 -3.40 11.06 -2.71
CA LEU A 184 -4.21 11.34 -1.53
C LEU A 184 -5.59 11.89 -1.92
N GLY A 185 -5.65 12.79 -2.89
CA GLY A 185 -6.91 13.34 -3.40
C GLY A 185 -7.79 12.27 -4.03
N TRP A 186 -7.21 11.34 -4.79
CA TRP A 186 -7.94 10.20 -5.30
C TRP A 186 -8.47 9.33 -4.16
N ALA A 187 -7.59 8.88 -3.26
CA ALA A 187 -7.94 7.92 -2.24
C ALA A 187 -8.94 8.44 -1.20
N PHE A 188 -8.81 9.70 -0.79
CA PHE A 188 -9.61 10.24 0.32
C PHE A 188 -10.73 11.21 -0.10
N VAL A 189 -10.73 11.66 -1.35
CA VAL A 189 -11.74 12.62 -1.83
C VAL A 189 -12.48 12.09 -3.04
N LEU A 190 -11.79 11.81 -4.14
CA LEU A 190 -12.44 11.49 -5.40
C LEU A 190 -13.16 10.16 -5.36
N GLU A 191 -12.49 9.10 -4.93
CA GLU A 191 -13.08 7.77 -4.93
C GLU A 191 -14.24 7.62 -3.92
N PRO A 192 -14.16 8.11 -2.66
CA PRO A 192 -15.31 8.17 -1.77
C PRO A 192 -16.48 8.99 -2.32
N LEU A 193 -16.21 10.09 -3.05
CA LEU A 193 -17.24 10.85 -3.72
C LEU A 193 -17.91 10.05 -4.84
N ILE A 194 -17.10 9.32 -5.62
CA ILE A 194 -17.63 8.41 -6.67
C ILE A 194 -18.51 7.34 -6.04
N TRP A 195 -18.14 6.75 -4.90
CA TRP A 195 -18.98 5.77 -4.19
C TRP A 195 -20.34 6.37 -3.81
N LEU A 196 -20.32 7.57 -3.24
CA LEU A 196 -21.54 8.24 -2.83
C LEU A 196 -22.48 8.51 -4.00
N VAL A 197 -21.93 9.02 -5.11
CA VAL A 197 -22.67 9.33 -6.32
C VAL A 197 -23.19 8.05 -6.99
N ALA A 198 -22.32 7.05 -7.19
CA ALA A 198 -22.68 5.79 -7.85
C ALA A 198 -23.78 5.04 -7.05
N LYS A 199 -23.68 5.04 -5.73
CA LYS A 199 -24.73 4.45 -4.86
C LYS A 199 -26.05 5.18 -5.03
N GLY A 200 -26.05 6.51 -5.12
CA GLY A 200 -27.25 7.32 -5.34
C GLY A 200 -27.95 7.03 -6.67
N PHE A 201 -27.22 6.59 -7.69
CA PHE A 201 -27.75 6.20 -9.00
C PHE A 201 -28.01 4.69 -9.15
N GLY A 202 -27.82 3.88 -8.10
CA GLY A 202 -27.98 2.43 -8.19
C GLY A 202 -26.88 1.73 -9.00
N ALA A 203 -25.75 2.40 -9.23
CA ALA A 203 -24.61 1.93 -10.00
C ALA A 203 -23.39 1.57 -9.12
N GLY A 204 -23.62 1.24 -7.85
CA GLY A 204 -22.58 0.95 -6.85
C GLY A 204 -21.58 -0.12 -7.30
N GLY A 205 -22.04 -1.15 -8.05
CA GLY A 205 -21.16 -2.20 -8.58
C GLY A 205 -20.03 -1.72 -9.49
N LEU A 206 -20.17 -0.56 -10.14
CA LEU A 206 -19.10 0.00 -10.98
C LEU A 206 -17.91 0.48 -10.16
N THR A 207 -18.11 0.79 -8.89
CA THR A 207 -17.02 1.25 -8.03
C THR A 207 -16.07 0.13 -7.60
N SER A 208 -16.49 -1.13 -7.71
CA SER A 208 -15.67 -2.30 -7.36
C SER A 208 -14.39 -2.43 -8.18
N VAL A 209 -14.32 -1.79 -9.36
CA VAL A 209 -13.12 -1.78 -10.20
C VAL A 209 -12.14 -0.65 -9.87
N LEU A 210 -12.45 0.19 -8.89
CA LEU A 210 -11.57 1.29 -8.46
C LEU A 210 -10.50 0.81 -7.47
N PRO A 211 -9.31 1.43 -7.43
CA PRO A 211 -8.19 0.92 -6.66
C PRO A 211 -8.39 0.97 -5.13
N VAL A 212 -9.08 1.97 -4.60
CA VAL A 212 -9.36 2.05 -3.16
C VAL A 212 -10.47 1.08 -2.78
N SER A 213 -11.53 0.96 -3.60
CA SER A 213 -12.57 -0.07 -3.43
C SER A 213 -11.97 -1.46 -3.41
N ALA A 214 -11.08 -1.74 -4.36
CA ALA A 214 -10.36 -3.00 -4.44
C ALA A 214 -9.44 -3.23 -3.21
N THR A 215 -8.83 -2.16 -2.68
CA THR A 215 -8.05 -2.23 -1.45
C THR A 215 -8.91 -2.58 -0.25
N VAL A 216 -10.02 -1.85 -0.05
CA VAL A 216 -10.93 -2.09 1.09
C VAL A 216 -11.54 -3.48 1.00
N ALA A 217 -12.04 -3.88 -0.17
CA ALA A 217 -12.59 -5.22 -0.38
C ALA A 217 -11.56 -6.32 -0.16
N GLY A 218 -10.33 -6.11 -0.62
CA GLY A 218 -9.23 -7.06 -0.47
C GLY A 218 -8.83 -7.33 0.98
N VAL A 219 -8.86 -6.30 1.86
CA VAL A 219 -8.49 -6.46 3.27
C VAL A 219 -9.69 -6.66 4.20
N SER A 220 -10.92 -6.63 3.70
CA SER A 220 -12.12 -6.75 4.55
C SER A 220 -12.44 -8.17 4.97
N ALA A 221 -11.94 -9.17 4.24
CA ALA A 221 -12.17 -10.60 4.48
C ALA A 221 -13.65 -10.95 4.76
N GLY A 222 -14.57 -10.39 3.97
CA GLY A 222 -16.01 -10.61 4.12
C GLY A 222 -16.66 -9.80 5.25
N SER A 223 -15.96 -8.85 5.86
CA SER A 223 -16.53 -8.00 6.92
C SER A 223 -17.53 -6.95 6.42
N PHE A 224 -17.71 -6.80 5.11
CA PHE A 224 -18.70 -5.91 4.50
C PHE A 224 -19.64 -6.72 3.60
N ASP A 225 -20.92 -6.38 3.61
CA ASP A 225 -21.89 -7.01 2.72
C ASP A 225 -21.43 -6.82 1.26
N GLU A 226 -21.25 -7.93 0.55
CA GLU A 226 -20.73 -7.99 -0.81
C GLU A 226 -21.57 -7.22 -1.84
N ALA A 227 -22.76 -6.77 -1.43
CA ALA A 227 -23.86 -6.59 -2.37
C ALA A 227 -23.77 -5.36 -3.27
N GLU A 228 -23.09 -4.27 -2.92
CA GLU A 228 -23.31 -3.04 -3.69
C GLU A 228 -22.07 -2.25 -4.13
N VAL A 229 -20.93 -2.35 -3.45
CA VAL A 229 -19.78 -1.48 -3.70
C VAL A 229 -18.47 -2.25 -3.85
N PHE A 230 -18.37 -3.43 -3.23
CA PHE A 230 -17.13 -4.19 -3.13
C PHE A 230 -17.20 -5.53 -3.86
N ALA A 231 -16.14 -5.89 -4.55
CA ALA A 231 -15.97 -7.22 -5.13
C ALA A 231 -15.55 -8.24 -4.06
N PRO A 232 -15.79 -9.55 -4.26
CA PRO A 232 -15.21 -10.59 -3.41
C PRO A 232 -13.70 -10.44 -3.29
N THR A 233 -13.12 -10.73 -2.11
CA THR A 233 -11.69 -10.52 -1.81
C THR A 233 -10.72 -10.99 -2.90
N PRO A 234 -10.83 -12.20 -3.49
CA PRO A 234 -9.91 -12.63 -4.54
C PRO A 234 -9.99 -11.75 -5.80
N ALA A 235 -11.21 -11.39 -6.22
CA ALA A 235 -11.44 -10.54 -7.40
C ALA A 235 -10.92 -9.11 -7.16
N ALA A 236 -11.12 -8.57 -5.96
CA ALA A 236 -10.62 -7.27 -5.55
C ALA A 236 -9.08 -7.19 -5.64
N LEU A 237 -8.39 -8.21 -5.15
CA LEU A 237 -6.92 -8.26 -5.24
C LEU A 237 -6.43 -8.33 -6.69
N VAL A 238 -7.14 -9.05 -7.57
CA VAL A 238 -6.84 -9.07 -9.01
C VAL A 238 -7.01 -7.68 -9.62
N VAL A 239 -8.09 -6.97 -9.30
CA VAL A 239 -8.32 -5.59 -9.76
C VAL A 239 -7.18 -4.68 -9.33
N LEU A 240 -6.75 -4.75 -8.07
CA LEU A 240 -5.64 -3.94 -7.56
C LEU A 240 -4.31 -4.27 -8.27
N LEU A 241 -4.04 -5.55 -8.53
CA LEU A 241 -2.88 -5.97 -9.32
C LEU A 241 -2.92 -5.43 -10.74
N LEU A 242 -4.08 -5.42 -11.40
CA LEU A 242 -4.24 -4.85 -12.74
C LEU A 242 -3.94 -3.34 -12.74
N TRP A 243 -4.44 -2.59 -11.76
CA TRP A 243 -4.09 -1.17 -11.58
C TRP A 243 -2.59 -0.98 -11.37
N THR A 244 -1.98 -1.81 -10.53
CA THR A 244 -0.54 -1.77 -10.25
C THR A 244 0.29 -1.99 -11.51
N ILE A 245 -0.07 -3.00 -12.31
CA ILE A 245 0.58 -3.30 -13.58
C ILE A 245 0.35 -2.16 -14.58
N ALA A 246 -0.87 -1.67 -14.73
CA ALA A 246 -1.20 -0.61 -15.69
C ALA A 246 -0.44 0.69 -15.40
N VAL A 247 -0.47 1.17 -14.15
CA VAL A 247 0.20 2.41 -13.75
C VAL A 247 1.73 2.23 -13.72
N GLY A 248 2.21 1.08 -13.24
CA GLY A 248 3.64 0.76 -13.27
C GLY A 248 4.20 0.69 -14.69
N ALA A 249 3.49 0.01 -15.60
CA ALA A 249 3.87 -0.07 -17.01
C ALA A 249 3.81 1.30 -17.71
N ALA A 250 2.78 2.10 -17.43
CA ALA A 250 2.67 3.46 -17.96
C ALA A 250 3.85 4.35 -17.50
N GLY A 251 4.22 4.30 -16.22
CA GLY A 251 5.38 5.03 -15.70
C GLY A 251 6.71 4.58 -16.32
N TRP A 252 6.89 3.27 -16.49
CA TRP A 252 8.04 2.70 -17.19
C TRP A 252 8.10 3.15 -18.65
N TRP A 253 6.97 3.08 -19.37
CA TRP A 253 6.85 3.49 -20.77
C TRP A 253 7.18 4.97 -20.97
N ASP A 254 6.69 5.84 -20.07
CA ASP A 254 6.98 7.27 -20.11
C ASP A 254 8.48 7.56 -19.94
N LEU A 255 9.15 6.89 -19.01
CA LEU A 255 10.60 7.04 -18.81
C LEU A 255 11.42 6.52 -19.99
N ARG A 256 10.97 5.44 -20.65
CA ARG A 256 11.65 4.85 -21.80
C ARG A 256 11.62 5.76 -23.01
N ASN A 257 10.49 6.39 -23.30
CA ASN A 257 10.22 7.06 -24.58
C ASN A 257 10.44 8.58 -24.56
N ARG A 258 10.69 9.16 -23.39
CA ARG A 258 10.93 10.60 -23.27
C ARG A 258 12.36 10.93 -22.91
N ASP A 259 12.83 12.09 -23.41
CA ASP A 259 14.11 12.66 -23.03
C ASP A 259 14.09 13.12 -21.56
N LEU A 260 15.21 12.92 -20.86
CA LEU A 260 15.41 13.25 -19.45
C LEU A 260 15.94 14.66 -19.28
#